data_9920b85470c39556cdf095a10d25a974
#
_entry.id   9920b85470c39556cdf095a10d25a974
#
_cell.length_a   1.000
_cell.length_b   1.000
_cell.length_c   1.000
_cell.angle_alpha   90.00
_cell.angle_beta   90.00
_cell.angle_gamma   90.00
#
_symmetry.space_group_name_H-M   'P 1'
#
loop_
_entity.id
_entity.type
_entity.pdbx_description
1 polymer ?
#
loop_
_entity_poly.entity_id
_entity_poly.type
_entity_poly.pdbx_seq_one_letter_code
_entity_poly.pdbx_strand_id
1 'polypeptide(L)'
;MAALVRHDTAIEAVFPRVETEIRADSAEIARLYDALDCVSEKDNPRTARLLASGRTKIAQKLIEEAGEIALEAVRHRARSVVRESADLVYQLIVLWHECGITPDEVWAEMRWRADKLGIAEKLPKSPGRRASAAEFGE
;
A
#
# COMPACT_ATOMS: atom_id res chain seq x y z
N MET A 1 4.66 -26.94 -24.06
CA MET A 1 3.23 -26.75 -23.75
C MET A 1 3.12 -25.69 -22.68
N ALA A 2 2.74 -24.46 -23.07
CA ALA A 2 2.56 -23.35 -22.14
C ALA A 2 1.16 -23.49 -21.50
N ALA A 3 1.12 -23.62 -20.18
CA ALA A 3 -0.13 -23.59 -19.43
C ALA A 3 -0.65 -22.15 -19.42
N LEU A 4 -1.73 -21.92 -20.15
CA LEU A 4 -2.48 -20.69 -20.16
C LEU A 4 -3.15 -20.53 -18.80
N VAL A 5 -2.61 -19.64 -17.97
CA VAL A 5 -3.28 -19.20 -16.73
C VAL A 5 -4.55 -18.47 -17.17
N ARG A 6 -5.68 -19.13 -17.02
CA ARG A 6 -6.98 -18.48 -17.19
C ARG A 6 -7.16 -17.51 -16.03
N HIS A 7 -6.94 -16.24 -16.28
CA HIS A 7 -7.44 -15.20 -15.41
C HIS A 7 -8.97 -15.25 -15.45
N ASP A 8 -9.51 -15.53 -14.30
CA ASP A 8 -10.91 -15.82 -14.07
C ASP A 8 -11.78 -14.62 -14.49
N THR A 9 -12.66 -14.83 -15.43
CA THR A 9 -13.68 -13.90 -15.92
C THR A 9 -14.71 -13.49 -14.86
N ALA A 10 -14.61 -14.02 -13.65
CA ALA A 10 -15.54 -13.79 -12.56
C ALA A 10 -15.42 -12.37 -11.94
N ILE A 11 -14.31 -11.66 -12.14
CA ILE A 11 -14.10 -10.31 -11.59
C ILE A 11 -14.91 -9.27 -12.37
N GLU A 12 -15.09 -9.44 -13.66
CA GLU A 12 -15.86 -8.48 -14.49
C GLU A 12 -17.36 -8.43 -14.14
N ALA A 13 -17.91 -9.49 -13.60
CA ALA A 13 -19.32 -9.57 -13.24
C ALA A 13 -19.69 -8.89 -11.92
N VAL A 14 -18.70 -8.53 -11.12
CA VAL A 14 -18.90 -8.01 -9.74
C VAL A 14 -18.91 -6.48 -9.69
N PHE A 15 -18.33 -5.82 -10.68
CA PHE A 15 -18.30 -4.35 -10.74
C PHE A 15 -19.19 -3.85 -11.89
N PRO A 16 -20.19 -2.98 -11.63
CA PRO A 16 -20.88 -2.34 -12.71
C PRO A 16 -19.86 -1.55 -13.53
N ARG A 17 -19.83 -1.78 -14.85
CA ARG A 17 -19.05 -0.94 -15.76
C ARG A 17 -19.60 0.47 -15.63
N VAL A 18 -18.83 1.34 -14.98
CA VAL A 18 -19.05 2.77 -15.08
C VAL A 18 -18.52 3.17 -16.45
N GLU A 19 -19.41 3.40 -17.39
CA GLU A 19 -19.09 4.00 -18.68
C GLU A 19 -18.67 5.47 -18.46
N THR A 20 -17.46 5.66 -18.01
CA THR A 20 -16.77 6.95 -18.09
C THR A 20 -15.39 6.70 -18.63
N GLU A 21 -14.99 7.47 -19.61
CA GLU A 21 -13.75 7.39 -20.39
C GLU A 21 -12.45 7.51 -19.58
N ILE A 22 -12.53 7.57 -18.25
CA ILE A 22 -11.37 7.58 -17.38
C ILE A 22 -11.10 6.15 -16.93
N ARG A 23 -10.16 5.51 -17.61
CA ARG A 23 -9.68 4.18 -17.21
C ARG A 23 -8.93 4.31 -15.90
N ALA A 24 -9.47 3.71 -14.85
CA ALA A 24 -8.77 3.59 -13.57
C ALA A 24 -7.56 2.66 -13.73
N ASP A 25 -6.38 3.12 -13.35
CA ASP A 25 -5.12 2.40 -13.43
C ASP A 25 -4.16 2.81 -12.28
N SER A 26 -2.90 2.45 -12.39
CA SER A 26 -1.89 2.77 -11.37
C SER A 26 -1.67 4.28 -11.14
N ALA A 27 -2.12 5.14 -12.06
CA ALA A 27 -2.06 6.59 -11.89
C ALA A 27 -2.96 7.09 -10.74
N GLU A 28 -3.90 6.27 -10.26
CA GLU A 28 -4.72 6.59 -9.09
C GLU A 28 -3.87 6.86 -7.83
N ILE A 29 -2.71 6.25 -7.71
CA ILE A 29 -1.79 6.47 -6.60
C ILE A 29 -1.23 7.89 -6.64
N ALA A 30 -0.73 8.35 -7.79
CA ALA A 30 -0.22 9.71 -7.96
C ALA A 30 -1.35 10.73 -7.79
N ARG A 31 -2.52 10.48 -8.38
CA ARG A 31 -3.70 11.33 -8.25
C ARG A 31 -4.11 11.54 -6.80
N LEU A 32 -4.17 10.45 -6.01
CA LEU A 32 -4.50 10.55 -4.59
C LEU A 32 -3.42 11.29 -3.81
N TYR A 33 -2.15 10.99 -4.06
CA TYR A 33 -1.02 11.65 -3.39
C TYR A 33 -1.08 13.17 -3.58
N ASP A 34 -1.26 13.62 -4.81
CA ASP A 34 -1.35 15.05 -5.15
C ASP A 34 -2.60 15.70 -4.51
N ALA A 35 -3.71 14.98 -4.44
CA ALA A 35 -4.94 15.48 -3.83
C ALA A 35 -4.80 15.72 -2.32
N LEU A 36 -3.88 15.06 -1.63
CA LEU A 36 -3.67 15.26 -0.19
C LEU A 36 -3.20 16.67 0.16
N ASP A 37 -2.54 17.38 -0.75
CA ASP A 37 -2.14 18.78 -0.56
C ASP A 37 -3.34 19.73 -0.53
N CYS A 38 -4.48 19.33 -1.07
CA CYS A 38 -5.70 20.14 -1.18
C CYS A 38 -6.80 19.70 -0.20
N VAL A 39 -6.49 18.83 0.77
CA VAL A 39 -7.47 18.33 1.73
C VAL A 39 -7.93 19.44 2.67
N SER A 40 -9.24 19.54 2.88
CA SER A 40 -9.86 20.46 3.82
C SER A 40 -10.85 19.74 4.72
N GLU A 41 -11.08 20.27 5.93
CA GLU A 41 -12.10 19.74 6.85
C GLU A 41 -13.51 19.80 6.25
N LYS A 42 -13.77 20.79 5.41
CA LYS A 42 -15.08 20.98 4.77
C LYS A 42 -15.36 19.90 3.71
N ASP A 43 -14.40 19.65 2.84
CA ASP A 43 -14.61 18.80 1.66
C ASP A 43 -14.20 17.35 1.91
N ASN A 44 -13.20 17.14 2.77
CA ASN A 44 -12.62 15.83 3.05
C ASN A 44 -12.43 15.58 4.57
N PRO A 45 -13.51 15.63 5.38
CA PRO A 45 -13.39 15.67 6.84
C PRO A 45 -12.69 14.44 7.44
N ARG A 46 -12.88 13.26 6.83
CA ARG A 46 -12.23 12.03 7.32
C ARG A 46 -10.72 12.06 7.07
N THR A 47 -10.29 12.46 5.87
CA THR A 47 -8.88 12.56 5.52
C THR A 47 -8.19 13.68 6.28
N ALA A 48 -8.83 14.85 6.44
CA ALA A 48 -8.31 15.94 7.24
C ALA A 48 -8.07 15.51 8.70
N ARG A 49 -9.02 14.79 9.28
CA ARG A 49 -8.90 14.23 10.64
C ARG A 49 -7.78 13.20 10.74
N LEU A 50 -7.62 12.33 9.74
CA LEU A 50 -6.56 11.35 9.68
C LEU A 50 -5.19 12.02 9.64
N LEU A 51 -4.99 13.00 8.74
CA LEU A 51 -3.74 13.77 8.65
C LEU A 51 -3.43 14.50 9.97
N ALA A 52 -4.42 15.12 10.60
CA ALA A 52 -4.27 15.79 11.89
C ALA A 52 -3.95 14.83 13.04
N SER A 53 -4.26 13.55 12.92
CA SER A 53 -4.03 12.54 13.97
C SER A 53 -2.57 12.14 14.15
N GLY A 54 -1.72 12.45 13.17
CA GLY A 54 -0.30 12.21 13.21
C GLY A 54 0.13 10.82 12.75
N ARG A 55 1.41 10.68 12.55
CA ARG A 55 2.07 9.52 11.94
C ARG A 55 1.77 8.19 12.64
N THR A 56 1.77 8.18 13.96
CA THR A 56 1.51 6.96 14.76
C THR A 56 0.11 6.40 14.48
N LYS A 57 -0.90 7.28 14.42
CA LYS A 57 -2.28 6.85 14.15
C LYS A 57 -2.46 6.37 12.72
N ILE A 58 -1.83 7.03 11.77
CA ILE A 58 -1.83 6.63 10.36
C ILE A 58 -1.18 5.24 10.21
N ALA A 59 -0.02 5.02 10.85
CA ALA A 59 0.66 3.73 10.83
C ALA A 59 -0.18 2.61 11.48
N GLN A 60 -0.88 2.91 12.57
CA GLN A 60 -1.81 1.98 13.20
C GLN A 60 -2.94 1.57 12.24
N LYS A 61 -3.52 2.53 11.54
CA LYS A 61 -4.56 2.28 10.53
C LYS A 61 -4.05 1.38 9.39
N LEU A 62 -2.84 1.61 8.93
CA LEU A 62 -2.22 0.77 7.90
C LEU A 62 -2.16 -0.71 8.32
N ILE A 63 -1.81 -0.97 9.59
CA ILE A 63 -1.76 -2.33 10.14
C ILE A 63 -3.16 -2.94 10.22
N GLU A 64 -4.16 -2.16 10.62
CA GLU A 64 -5.56 -2.60 10.67
C GLU A 64 -6.04 -3.07 9.29
N GLU A 65 -5.87 -2.26 8.24
CA GLU A 65 -6.29 -2.58 6.88
C GLU A 65 -5.53 -3.82 6.32
N ALA A 66 -4.22 -3.92 6.60
CA ALA A 66 -3.46 -5.10 6.21
C ALA A 66 -3.98 -6.38 6.88
N GLY A 67 -4.39 -6.30 8.15
CA GLY A 67 -5.00 -7.40 8.87
C GLY A 67 -6.35 -7.80 8.28
N GLU A 68 -7.18 -6.84 7.91
CA GLU A 68 -8.49 -7.09 7.28
C GLU A 68 -8.36 -7.78 5.92
N ILE A 69 -7.41 -7.35 5.09
CA ILE A 69 -7.09 -8.04 3.83
C ILE A 69 -6.75 -9.51 4.08
N ALA A 70 -5.85 -9.77 5.03
CA ALA A 70 -5.41 -11.13 5.34
C ALA A 70 -6.59 -12.01 5.79
N LEU A 71 -7.47 -11.51 6.64
CA LEU A 71 -8.66 -12.22 7.11
C LEU A 71 -9.64 -12.51 5.97
N GLU A 72 -9.91 -11.53 5.12
CA GLU A 72 -10.84 -11.68 4.01
C GLU A 72 -10.28 -12.62 2.93
N ALA A 73 -8.97 -12.61 2.70
CA ALA A 73 -8.30 -13.55 1.80
C ALA A 73 -8.43 -15.00 2.28
N VAL A 74 -8.21 -15.27 3.57
CA VAL A 74 -8.38 -16.61 4.17
C VAL A 74 -9.83 -17.08 4.08
N ARG A 75 -10.80 -16.16 4.15
CA ARG A 75 -12.22 -16.44 4.00
C ARG A 75 -12.69 -16.58 2.54
N HIS A 76 -11.79 -16.49 1.58
CA HIS A 76 -12.07 -16.55 0.14
C HIS A 76 -13.10 -15.48 -0.34
N ARG A 77 -13.07 -14.29 0.25
CA ARG A 77 -13.98 -13.19 -0.07
C ARG A 77 -13.30 -12.18 -0.98
N ALA A 78 -13.14 -12.52 -2.25
CA ALA A 78 -12.38 -11.72 -3.23
C ALA A 78 -12.84 -10.25 -3.30
N ARG A 79 -14.16 -9.99 -3.28
CA ARG A 79 -14.68 -8.61 -3.31
C ARG A 79 -14.27 -7.80 -2.08
N SER A 80 -14.29 -8.41 -0.90
CA SER A 80 -13.84 -7.76 0.32
C SER A 80 -12.33 -7.50 0.26
N VAL A 81 -11.54 -8.46 -0.25
CA VAL A 81 -10.09 -8.24 -0.47
C VAL A 81 -9.82 -7.03 -1.35
N VAL A 82 -10.57 -6.84 -2.45
CA VAL A 82 -10.42 -5.66 -3.31
C VAL A 82 -10.70 -4.37 -2.53
N ARG A 83 -11.77 -4.34 -1.74
CA ARG A 83 -12.15 -3.15 -0.95
C ARG A 83 -11.10 -2.81 0.10
N GLU A 84 -10.71 -3.78 0.91
CA GLU A 84 -9.69 -3.59 1.94
C GLU A 84 -8.31 -3.27 1.33
N SER A 85 -8.02 -3.77 0.11
CA SER A 85 -6.81 -3.39 -0.63
C SER A 85 -6.82 -1.93 -1.03
N ALA A 86 -7.97 -1.38 -1.43
CA ALA A 86 -8.09 0.04 -1.73
C ALA A 86 -7.89 0.88 -0.47
N ASP A 87 -8.43 0.45 0.67
CA ASP A 87 -8.24 1.12 1.96
C ASP A 87 -6.77 1.05 2.42
N LEU A 88 -6.10 -0.10 2.24
CA LEU A 88 -4.67 -0.23 2.52
C LEU A 88 -3.81 0.70 1.67
N VAL A 89 -4.06 0.75 0.36
CA VAL A 89 -3.33 1.64 -0.56
C VAL A 89 -3.57 3.10 -0.18
N TYR A 90 -4.79 3.48 0.16
CA TYR A 90 -5.11 4.81 0.67
C TYR A 90 -4.31 5.14 1.93
N GLN A 91 -4.30 4.28 2.94
CA GLN A 91 -3.54 4.50 4.18
C GLN A 91 -2.03 4.58 3.92
N LEU A 92 -1.51 3.76 3.00
CA LEU A 92 -0.10 3.77 2.62
C LEU A 92 0.30 5.09 1.97
N ILE A 93 -0.52 5.61 1.06
CA ILE A 93 -0.27 6.90 0.39
C ILE A 93 -0.31 8.05 1.40
N VAL A 94 -1.28 8.05 2.32
CA VAL A 94 -1.34 9.04 3.41
C VAL A 94 -0.09 8.98 4.28
N LEU A 95 0.41 7.78 4.59
CA LEU A 95 1.64 7.62 5.35
C LEU A 95 2.86 8.15 4.60
N TRP A 96 2.98 7.88 3.30
CA TRP A 96 4.06 8.43 2.48
C TRP A 96 4.04 9.95 2.51
N HIS A 97 2.88 10.55 2.28
CA HIS A 97 2.71 12.00 2.33
C HIS A 97 3.15 12.59 3.67
N GLU A 98 2.71 11.99 4.77
CA GLU A 98 3.08 12.41 6.13
C GLU A 98 4.58 12.23 6.42
N CYS A 99 5.22 11.25 5.80
CA CYS A 99 6.66 11.02 5.91
C CYS A 99 7.51 11.86 4.93
N GLY A 100 6.88 12.63 4.05
CA GLY A 100 7.58 13.37 2.99
C GLY A 100 8.17 12.48 1.90
N ILE A 101 7.61 11.28 1.71
CA ILE A 101 8.02 10.31 0.69
C ILE A 101 7.10 10.47 -0.52
N THR A 102 7.67 10.54 -1.71
CA THR A 102 6.91 10.56 -2.96
C THR A 102 6.68 9.15 -3.51
N PRO A 103 5.60 8.91 -4.26
CA PRO A 103 5.41 7.66 -4.98
C PRO A 103 6.60 7.30 -5.89
N ASP A 104 7.20 8.28 -6.55
CA ASP A 104 8.35 8.07 -7.44
C ASP A 104 9.57 7.49 -6.73
N GLU A 105 9.82 7.89 -5.48
CA GLU A 105 10.90 7.31 -4.67
C GLU A 105 10.65 5.82 -4.41
N VAL A 106 9.41 5.44 -4.16
CA VAL A 106 9.02 4.04 -3.97
C VAL A 106 9.16 3.24 -5.27
N TRP A 107 8.74 3.82 -6.40
CA TRP A 107 8.89 3.18 -7.71
C TRP A 107 10.37 3.02 -8.09
N ALA A 108 11.20 3.99 -7.81
CA ALA A 108 12.64 3.91 -8.04
C ALA A 108 13.28 2.77 -7.23
N GLU A 109 12.91 2.60 -5.97
CA GLU A 109 13.37 1.48 -5.13
C GLU A 109 12.90 0.13 -5.69
N MET A 110 11.64 0.03 -6.09
CA MET A 110 11.09 -1.20 -6.69
C MET A 110 11.81 -1.54 -8.01
N ARG A 111 12.09 -0.56 -8.86
CA ARG A 111 12.83 -0.75 -10.11
C ARG A 111 14.26 -1.21 -9.84
N TRP A 112 14.94 -0.56 -8.91
CA TRP A 112 16.30 -0.95 -8.52
C TRP A 112 16.36 -2.41 -8.03
N ARG A 113 15.38 -2.83 -7.22
CA ARG A 113 15.29 -4.23 -6.77
C ARG A 113 15.06 -5.20 -7.93
N ALA A 114 14.18 -4.86 -8.85
CA ALA A 114 13.92 -5.68 -10.03
C ALA A 114 15.19 -5.84 -10.89
N ASP A 115 15.96 -4.78 -11.07
CA ASP A 115 17.19 -4.78 -11.87
C ASP A 115 18.34 -5.55 -11.20
N LYS A 116 18.42 -5.51 -9.87
CA LYS A 116 19.52 -6.15 -9.10
C LYS A 116 19.20 -7.56 -8.63
N LEU A 117 17.95 -7.84 -8.27
CA LEU A 117 17.55 -9.08 -7.61
C LEU A 117 16.58 -9.91 -8.47
N GLY A 118 16.24 -9.44 -9.66
CA GLY A 118 15.13 -10.00 -10.45
C GLY A 118 13.81 -9.79 -9.71
N ILE A 119 12.69 -9.80 -10.33
CA ILE A 119 11.37 -9.50 -9.76
C ILE A 119 11.50 -8.61 -8.49
N ALA A 120 10.69 -7.82 -8.01
CA ALA A 120 10.87 -6.90 -6.87
C ALA A 120 11.14 -7.64 -5.52
N GLU A 121 12.24 -8.42 -5.43
CA GLU A 121 12.58 -9.17 -4.22
C GLU A 121 13.00 -8.27 -3.06
N LYS A 122 12.87 -8.77 -1.85
CA LYS A 122 13.30 -8.06 -0.65
C LYS A 122 14.82 -8.10 -0.55
N LEU A 123 15.40 -6.96 -0.16
CA LEU A 123 16.82 -6.94 0.23
C LEU A 123 17.05 -7.90 1.40
N PRO A 124 18.23 -8.60 1.41
CA PRO A 124 18.62 -9.38 2.57
C PRO A 124 18.61 -8.49 3.82
N LYS A 125 18.08 -8.98 4.92
CA LYS A 125 18.23 -8.29 6.20
C LYS A 125 19.72 -8.18 6.50
N SER A 126 20.22 -6.99 6.78
CA SER A 126 21.57 -6.81 7.29
C SER A 126 21.76 -7.74 8.49
N PRO A 127 22.89 -8.50 8.59
CA PRO A 127 23.15 -9.29 9.77
C PRO A 127 23.06 -8.34 10.96
N GLY A 128 22.13 -8.60 11.88
CA GLY A 128 21.94 -7.77 13.04
C GLY A 128 23.28 -7.57 13.73
N ARG A 129 23.60 -6.34 14.05
CA ARG A 129 24.71 -6.03 14.95
C ARG A 129 24.53 -6.91 16.17
N ARG A 130 25.30 -7.98 16.27
CA ARG A 130 25.40 -8.73 17.52
C ARG A 130 25.87 -7.71 18.53
N ALA A 131 25.03 -7.36 19.48
CA ALA A 131 25.48 -6.66 20.65
C ALA A 131 26.64 -7.48 21.20
N SER A 132 27.85 -6.94 21.18
CA SER A 132 28.98 -7.53 21.86
C SER A 132 28.68 -7.44 23.35
N ALA A 133 28.20 -8.54 23.88
CA ALA A 133 28.24 -8.78 25.31
C ALA A 133 29.71 -9.14 25.63
N ALA A 134 30.51 -8.13 25.81
CA ALA A 134 31.83 -8.25 26.41
C ALA A 134 32.06 -7.01 27.24
N GLU A 135 32.44 -7.27 28.46
CA GLU A 135 32.98 -6.35 29.50
C GLU A 135 31.97 -5.69 30.46
N PHE A 136 31.46 -6.51 31.37
CA PHE A 136 31.48 -6.20 32.76
C PHE A 136 32.25 -7.28 33.48
N GLY A 137 33.54 -7.11 33.57
CA GLY A 137 34.46 -7.77 34.47
C GLY A 137 34.97 -6.76 35.49
N GLU A 138 34.87 -7.14 36.76
CA GLU A 138 35.42 -6.53 37.96
C GLU A 138 34.75 -5.27 38.46
#